data_ac9b781885c2c084cbd0968bc65db702
#
_entry.id   ac9b781885c2c084cbd0968bc65db702
#
_cell.length_a   1.000
_cell.length_b   1.000
_cell.length_c   1.000
_cell.angle_alpha   90.00
_cell.angle_beta   90.00
_cell.angle_gamma   90.00
#
_symmetry.space_group_name_H-M   'P 1'
#
loop_
_entity.id
_entity.type
_entity.pdbx_description
1 polymer ?
#
loop_
_entity_poly.entity_id
_entity_poly.type
_entity_poly.pdbx_seq_one_letter_code
_entity_poly.pdbx_strand_id
1 'polypeptide(L)'
;MKHSLNRHLMKTALRKLCDLNSLLIAATVVALTSTLPGCHVDPTVIESTADETVSEFGCSDKLDAALDMLQPERLGISTDAETAQLRLNTWLKDCGQEVEAAAPPGPELERMLQQILSQPQMNRLTADRFVSGDAEHIRNCQLHNAMARQDLGTQESELNRIVALFHFCVRNIALHNKDDEHLPLTPYELLLFGRGDPQDIAWVYADVLRQLQIDAVILRPAMTAADSEVNDNAAEDGDEEEDDAKNDDTDDLWLIGVLLNKQIYLFDPKLGTPIPAATDAGKTATVLQPAALADVQKDDGLLRKLDLADGQPFPFTADMLQKVTVEVIGTRSLWTPSMQRLDTSLTGDRSSLVFDGLQDEANSSGLMTRVADYGGESWGKDDVGIWPYPEQQTEAAQQRGEGQRKRLSYLESPLAAPVFVQYDAATQQFRTLNFDPIDPENLKVEKLKSRKHVTYISTRISHLLGDYGTAIRNYQKMRIRLVLASHQPQPDEVRAVNVRAEDDAAYWIGLCQLDRGNFPAATSTFRDYLRRYEENPNAAWTTHCRFMLAISLIEDTADWSEAMYFVEDELDDVDLAEPLASRRQFWIKRWTAAEKLSQQ
;
A
#
# COMPACT_ATOMS: atom_id res chain seq x y z
N MET A 1 -21.57 13.79 49.91
CA MET A 1 -22.31 15.07 49.77
C MET A 1 -21.51 16.18 49.03
N LYS A 2 -20.20 16.07 48.78
CA LYS A 2 -19.41 17.13 48.08
C LYS A 2 -19.37 16.98 46.56
N HIS A 3 -19.78 15.88 45.96
CA HIS A 3 -19.76 15.66 44.49
C HIS A 3 -21.02 16.13 43.74
N SER A 4 -22.11 16.40 44.43
CA SER A 4 -23.37 16.85 43.81
C SER A 4 -23.39 18.36 43.58
N LEU A 5 -22.66 19.14 44.35
CA LEU A 5 -22.67 20.62 44.29
C LEU A 5 -21.91 21.17 43.06
N ASN A 6 -20.87 20.45 42.61
CA ASN A 6 -20.04 20.91 41.49
C ASN A 6 -20.71 20.73 40.10
N ARG A 7 -21.62 19.79 39.96
CA ARG A 7 -22.33 19.57 38.68
C ARG A 7 -23.41 20.65 38.41
N HIS A 8 -23.97 21.23 39.47
CA HIS A 8 -25.02 22.25 39.32
C HIS A 8 -24.44 23.62 38.96
N LEU A 9 -23.28 23.96 39.50
CA LEU A 9 -22.57 25.22 39.21
C LEU A 9 -22.03 25.23 37.76
N MET A 10 -21.57 24.10 37.26
CA MET A 10 -21.05 24.01 35.91
C MET A 10 -22.14 24.12 34.83
N LYS A 11 -23.34 23.57 35.07
CA LYS A 11 -24.50 23.74 34.13
C LYS A 11 -25.03 25.16 34.08
N THR A 12 -24.97 25.90 35.18
CA THR A 12 -25.44 27.30 35.25
C THR A 12 -24.46 28.27 34.57
N ALA A 13 -23.15 27.94 34.64
CA ALA A 13 -22.12 28.71 33.94
C ALA A 13 -22.17 28.57 32.41
N LEU A 14 -22.41 27.34 31.93
CA LEU A 14 -22.54 27.05 30.50
C LEU A 14 -23.79 27.72 29.87
N ARG A 15 -24.92 27.77 30.58
CA ARG A 15 -26.11 28.48 30.08
C ARG A 15 -25.89 29.99 29.97
N LYS A 16 -25.20 30.61 30.91
CA LYS A 16 -24.90 32.05 30.84
C LYS A 16 -23.94 32.43 29.71
N LEU A 17 -23.02 31.53 29.31
CA LEU A 17 -22.13 31.77 28.16
C LEU A 17 -22.86 31.69 26.81
N CYS A 18 -23.83 30.79 26.66
CA CYS A 18 -24.65 30.74 25.45
C CYS A 18 -25.56 31.97 25.28
N ASP A 19 -26.11 32.49 26.37
CA ASP A 19 -26.98 33.69 26.31
C ASP A 19 -26.19 34.99 26.02
N LEU A 20 -24.91 35.07 26.45
CA LEU A 20 -24.05 36.22 26.13
C LEU A 20 -23.63 36.26 24.65
N ASN A 21 -23.36 35.13 24.03
CA ASN A 21 -22.99 35.08 22.62
C ASN A 21 -24.17 35.45 21.70
N SER A 22 -25.39 35.08 22.07
CA SER A 22 -26.60 35.44 21.31
C SER A 22 -26.92 36.93 21.37
N LEU A 23 -26.60 37.59 22.45
CA LEU A 23 -26.80 39.05 22.62
C LEU A 23 -25.75 39.89 21.85
N LEU A 24 -24.51 39.39 21.72
CA LEU A 24 -23.46 40.07 20.97
C LEU A 24 -23.70 40.04 19.45
N ILE A 25 -24.25 38.95 18.94
CA ILE A 25 -24.59 38.81 17.50
C ILE A 25 -25.79 39.71 17.14
N ALA A 26 -26.79 39.84 18.02
CA ALA A 26 -27.94 40.72 17.80
C ALA A 26 -27.55 42.20 17.83
N ALA A 27 -26.59 42.62 18.68
CA ALA A 27 -26.13 43.98 18.76
C ALA A 27 -25.30 44.44 17.55
N THR A 28 -24.56 43.52 16.91
CA THR A 28 -23.73 43.83 15.72
C THR A 28 -24.58 44.01 14.45
N VAL A 29 -25.71 43.29 14.34
CA VAL A 29 -26.61 43.42 13.19
C VAL A 29 -27.44 44.71 13.23
N VAL A 30 -27.80 45.22 14.41
CA VAL A 30 -28.58 46.47 14.56
C VAL A 30 -27.71 47.71 14.35
N ALA A 31 -26.41 47.66 14.62
CA ALA A 31 -25.51 48.80 14.44
C ALA A 31 -25.10 49.05 12.97
N LEU A 32 -25.29 48.10 12.06
CA LEU A 32 -24.94 48.23 10.64
C LEU A 32 -26.08 48.74 9.74
N THR A 33 -27.28 48.89 10.26
CA THR A 33 -28.45 49.35 9.47
C THR A 33 -28.79 50.84 9.61
N SER A 34 -28.05 51.64 10.39
CA SER A 34 -28.44 53.03 10.71
C SER A 34 -27.60 54.16 10.10
N THR A 35 -26.67 53.84 9.17
CA THR A 35 -25.85 54.91 8.54
C THR A 35 -25.68 54.69 7.02
N LEU A 36 -26.76 54.76 6.25
CA LEU A 36 -26.66 55.04 4.82
C LEU A 36 -27.70 56.10 4.43
N PRO A 37 -27.29 57.26 3.85
CA PRO A 37 -28.20 58.26 3.32
C PRO A 37 -28.87 57.74 2.04
N GLY A 38 -30.18 58.00 1.95
CA GLY A 38 -31.05 57.53 0.88
C GLY A 38 -30.60 57.93 -0.51
N CYS A 39 -30.50 56.92 -1.38
CA CYS A 39 -30.65 57.10 -2.81
C CYS A 39 -32.01 56.50 -3.19
N HIS A 40 -32.91 57.37 -3.68
CA HIS A 40 -34.11 56.95 -4.40
C HIS A 40 -33.67 56.25 -5.67
N VAL A 41 -33.97 54.97 -5.80
CA VAL A 41 -33.86 54.21 -7.05
C VAL A 41 -35.28 53.81 -7.44
N ASP A 42 -35.71 54.27 -8.61
CA ASP A 42 -36.96 53.89 -9.25
C ASP A 42 -37.10 52.38 -9.39
N PRO A 43 -38.29 51.80 -9.14
CA PRO A 43 -38.51 50.37 -9.36
C PRO A 43 -38.86 50.13 -10.84
N THR A 44 -37.89 50.17 -11.72
CA THR A 44 -38.07 49.69 -13.09
C THR A 44 -37.20 48.46 -13.30
N VAL A 45 -37.91 47.36 -13.44
CA VAL A 45 -37.49 46.15 -14.14
C VAL A 45 -36.13 45.56 -13.72
N ILE A 46 -36.13 44.81 -12.63
CA ILE A 46 -35.16 43.73 -12.50
C ILE A 46 -35.76 42.54 -13.24
N GLU A 47 -35.50 42.45 -14.54
CA GLU A 47 -35.48 41.16 -15.20
C GLU A 47 -34.49 40.28 -14.42
N SER A 48 -35.03 39.25 -13.79
CA SER A 48 -34.24 38.24 -13.10
C SER A 48 -33.41 37.50 -14.14
N THR A 49 -32.21 37.94 -14.40
CA THR A 49 -31.13 37.05 -14.85
C THR A 49 -30.70 36.25 -13.63
N ALA A 50 -31.60 35.38 -13.17
CA ALA A 50 -31.26 34.32 -12.25
C ALA A 50 -30.64 33.18 -13.07
N ASP A 51 -29.45 33.40 -13.64
CA ASP A 51 -28.62 32.32 -14.15
C ASP A 51 -27.19 32.83 -14.41
N GLU A 52 -26.52 33.29 -13.37
CA GLU A 52 -25.05 33.36 -13.33
C GLU A 52 -24.64 33.64 -11.87
N THR A 53 -24.95 32.74 -10.96
CA THR A 53 -24.06 32.54 -9.84
C THR A 53 -22.87 31.74 -10.38
N VAL A 54 -21.97 32.46 -11.05
CA VAL A 54 -20.63 31.99 -11.38
C VAL A 54 -20.08 31.39 -10.09
N SER A 55 -19.83 30.09 -10.08
CA SER A 55 -19.14 29.44 -8.98
C SER A 55 -17.82 30.19 -8.78
N GLU A 56 -17.60 30.75 -7.60
CA GLU A 56 -16.40 31.54 -7.25
C GLU A 56 -15.08 30.76 -7.45
N PHE A 57 -15.16 29.45 -7.74
CA PHE A 57 -14.03 28.56 -7.93
C PHE A 57 -14.01 28.04 -9.38
N GLY A 58 -12.87 28.22 -10.05
CA GLY A 58 -12.61 27.63 -11.36
C GLY A 58 -12.60 26.10 -11.31
N CYS A 59 -12.67 25.43 -12.47
CA CYS A 59 -12.65 23.97 -12.56
C CYS A 59 -11.36 23.35 -11.98
N SER A 60 -10.22 24.03 -12.14
CA SER A 60 -8.96 23.62 -11.51
C SER A 60 -9.06 23.63 -9.99
N ASP A 61 -9.65 24.67 -9.39
CA ASP A 61 -9.75 24.79 -7.93
C ASP A 61 -10.67 23.72 -7.34
N LYS A 62 -11.75 23.35 -8.06
CA LYS A 62 -12.65 22.25 -7.66
C LYS A 62 -11.95 20.90 -7.67
N LEU A 63 -11.17 20.62 -8.74
CA LEU A 63 -10.38 19.42 -8.84
C LEU A 63 -9.29 19.39 -7.76
N ASP A 64 -8.56 20.48 -7.56
CA ASP A 64 -7.54 20.61 -6.53
C ASP A 64 -8.10 20.32 -5.14
N ALA A 65 -9.26 20.87 -4.83
CA ALA A 65 -9.91 20.66 -3.55
C ALA A 65 -10.35 19.20 -3.35
N ALA A 66 -10.71 18.48 -4.42
CA ALA A 66 -11.01 17.05 -4.37
C ALA A 66 -9.73 16.22 -4.17
N LEU A 67 -8.70 16.46 -5.01
CA LEU A 67 -7.43 15.73 -4.95
C LEU A 67 -6.67 15.97 -3.63
N ASP A 68 -6.78 17.17 -3.05
CA ASP A 68 -6.18 17.50 -1.78
C ASP A 68 -6.77 16.66 -0.62
N MET A 69 -8.05 16.29 -0.69
CA MET A 69 -8.67 15.35 0.25
C MET A 69 -8.21 13.91 0.05
N LEU A 70 -7.85 13.54 -1.17
CA LEU A 70 -7.43 12.20 -1.56
C LEU A 70 -5.94 11.94 -1.33
N GLN A 71 -5.20 12.91 -0.80
CA GLN A 71 -3.79 12.69 -0.47
C GLN A 71 -3.64 11.55 0.55
N PRO A 72 -2.65 10.68 0.37
CA PRO A 72 -2.46 9.49 1.22
C PRO A 72 -2.40 9.77 2.73
N GLU A 73 -1.91 10.95 3.13
CA GLU A 73 -1.85 11.36 4.53
C GLU A 73 -3.17 11.91 5.08
N ARG A 74 -4.14 12.20 4.22
CA ARG A 74 -5.41 12.83 4.58
C ARG A 74 -6.56 11.85 4.54
N LEU A 75 -6.71 11.11 3.45
CA LEU A 75 -7.71 10.04 3.34
C LEU A 75 -7.14 8.78 4.00
N GLY A 76 -7.34 8.63 5.31
CA GLY A 76 -6.95 7.44 6.07
C GLY A 76 -7.80 6.21 5.75
N ILE A 77 -7.82 5.25 6.67
CA ILE A 77 -8.53 3.96 6.50
C ILE A 77 -10.04 4.12 6.76
N SER A 78 -10.40 4.87 7.80
CA SER A 78 -11.81 5.06 8.26
C SER A 78 -12.37 6.43 7.93
N THR A 79 -11.70 7.19 7.08
CA THR A 79 -12.14 8.53 6.73
C THR A 79 -13.23 8.52 5.67
N ASP A 80 -13.89 9.66 5.57
CA ASP A 80 -15.08 9.92 4.77
C ASP A 80 -14.77 9.91 3.25
N ALA A 81 -14.59 8.73 2.67
CA ALA A 81 -14.47 8.55 1.23
C ALA A 81 -15.73 9.05 0.47
N GLU A 82 -16.88 9.10 1.13
CA GLU A 82 -18.12 9.63 0.56
C GLU A 82 -18.03 11.13 0.30
N THR A 83 -17.40 11.91 1.20
CA THR A 83 -17.19 13.34 0.96
C THR A 83 -16.23 13.59 -0.22
N ALA A 84 -15.16 12.81 -0.33
CA ALA A 84 -14.26 12.89 -1.48
C ALA A 84 -14.97 12.53 -2.79
N GLN A 85 -15.75 11.45 -2.80
CA GLN A 85 -16.61 11.05 -3.92
C GLN A 85 -17.58 12.16 -4.32
N LEU A 86 -18.25 12.79 -3.36
CA LEU A 86 -19.19 13.88 -3.63
C LEU A 86 -18.51 15.06 -4.33
N ARG A 87 -17.30 15.43 -3.90
CA ARG A 87 -16.52 16.51 -4.52
C ARG A 87 -16.08 16.14 -5.94
N LEU A 88 -15.61 14.91 -6.16
CA LEU A 88 -15.27 14.40 -7.48
C LEU A 88 -16.48 14.45 -8.43
N ASN A 89 -17.65 14.00 -7.96
CA ASN A 89 -18.88 14.04 -8.76
C ASN A 89 -19.35 15.47 -9.03
N THR A 90 -19.15 16.39 -8.09
CA THR A 90 -19.44 17.83 -8.31
C THR A 90 -18.52 18.40 -9.37
N TRP A 91 -17.20 18.13 -9.27
CA TRP A 91 -16.24 18.53 -10.29
C TRP A 91 -16.58 17.92 -11.67
N LEU A 92 -16.87 16.62 -11.72
CA LEU A 92 -17.21 15.93 -12.96
C LEU A 92 -18.44 16.54 -13.64
N LYS A 93 -19.48 16.85 -12.87
CA LYS A 93 -20.71 17.48 -13.35
C LYS A 93 -20.48 18.89 -13.90
N ASP A 94 -19.67 19.70 -13.20
CA ASP A 94 -19.52 21.13 -13.52
C ASP A 94 -18.41 21.38 -14.56
N CYS A 95 -17.43 20.47 -14.64
CA CYS A 95 -16.17 20.68 -15.33
C CYS A 95 -15.68 19.49 -16.15
N GLY A 96 -16.29 18.32 -15.99
CA GLY A 96 -15.87 17.11 -16.72
C GLY A 96 -16.00 17.34 -18.22
N GLN A 97 -14.90 17.16 -18.95
CA GLN A 97 -14.96 17.16 -20.40
C GLN A 97 -15.78 15.96 -20.88
N GLU A 98 -16.60 16.15 -21.90
CA GLU A 98 -17.21 15.04 -22.60
C GLU A 98 -16.09 14.26 -23.31
N VAL A 99 -15.66 13.18 -22.70
CA VAL A 99 -14.84 12.17 -23.37
C VAL A 99 -15.82 11.26 -24.11
N GLU A 100 -15.50 10.91 -25.34
CA GLU A 100 -16.29 9.91 -26.07
C GLU A 100 -16.42 8.68 -25.18
N ALA A 101 -17.65 8.28 -24.87
CA ALA A 101 -17.89 7.17 -23.97
C ALA A 101 -17.13 5.95 -24.51
N ALA A 102 -16.33 5.33 -23.66
CA ALA A 102 -15.62 4.11 -24.02
C ALA A 102 -16.63 3.11 -24.60
N ALA A 103 -16.26 2.49 -25.72
CA ALA A 103 -17.12 1.47 -26.32
C ALA A 103 -17.42 0.38 -25.27
N PRO A 104 -18.64 -0.13 -25.22
CA PRO A 104 -18.94 -1.23 -24.32
C PRO A 104 -18.00 -2.40 -24.57
N PRO A 105 -17.63 -3.17 -23.53
CA PRO A 105 -16.74 -4.32 -23.68
C PRO A 105 -17.25 -5.26 -24.78
N GLY A 106 -16.33 -5.70 -25.63
CA GLY A 106 -16.66 -6.73 -26.62
C GLY A 106 -17.13 -8.03 -25.92
N PRO A 107 -17.87 -8.91 -26.60
CA PRO A 107 -18.52 -10.08 -25.96
C PRO A 107 -17.53 -11.05 -25.31
N GLU A 108 -16.28 -11.07 -25.71
CA GLU A 108 -15.23 -11.88 -25.12
C GLU A 108 -14.74 -11.28 -23.80
N LEU A 109 -14.39 -10.01 -23.80
CA LEU A 109 -14.00 -9.29 -22.59
C LEU A 109 -15.17 -9.23 -21.58
N GLU A 110 -16.41 -9.06 -22.07
CA GLU A 110 -17.59 -9.11 -21.20
C GLU A 110 -17.70 -10.45 -20.47
N ARG A 111 -17.45 -11.58 -21.16
CA ARG A 111 -17.45 -12.91 -20.52
C ARG A 111 -16.34 -13.06 -19.49
N MET A 112 -15.11 -12.58 -19.77
CA MET A 112 -14.03 -12.59 -18.80
C MET A 112 -14.38 -11.76 -17.56
N LEU A 113 -14.90 -10.56 -17.76
CA LEU A 113 -15.32 -9.69 -16.66
C LEU A 113 -16.44 -10.29 -15.83
N GLN A 114 -17.41 -10.99 -16.45
CA GLN A 114 -18.50 -11.67 -15.73
C GLN A 114 -18.03 -12.85 -14.86
N GLN A 115 -16.84 -13.39 -15.11
CA GLN A 115 -16.25 -14.42 -14.25
C GLN A 115 -15.69 -13.85 -12.95
N ILE A 116 -15.29 -12.57 -12.95
CA ILE A 116 -14.63 -11.90 -11.82
C ILE A 116 -15.54 -10.89 -11.13
N LEU A 117 -16.47 -10.28 -11.86
CA LEU A 117 -17.34 -9.21 -11.39
C LEU A 117 -18.78 -9.67 -11.26
N SER A 118 -19.40 -9.36 -10.15
CA SER A 118 -20.86 -9.49 -9.99
C SER A 118 -21.61 -8.52 -10.90
N GLN A 119 -22.90 -8.79 -11.18
CA GLN A 119 -23.71 -7.91 -12.02
C GLN A 119 -23.78 -6.44 -11.54
N PRO A 120 -23.87 -6.13 -10.23
CA PRO A 120 -23.74 -4.75 -9.76
C PRO A 120 -22.40 -4.10 -10.05
N GLN A 121 -21.32 -4.88 -10.04
CA GLN A 121 -19.97 -4.39 -10.38
C GLN A 121 -19.83 -4.16 -11.88
N MET A 122 -20.36 -5.06 -12.72
CA MET A 122 -20.44 -4.85 -14.17
C MET A 122 -21.17 -3.55 -14.54
N ASN A 123 -22.28 -3.26 -13.88
CA ASN A 123 -23.03 -2.02 -14.10
C ASN A 123 -22.22 -0.76 -13.72
N ARG A 124 -21.24 -0.89 -12.83
CA ARG A 124 -20.34 0.22 -12.45
C ARG A 124 -19.27 0.51 -13.48
N LEU A 125 -18.85 -0.48 -14.27
CA LEU A 125 -17.90 -0.28 -15.37
C LEU A 125 -18.41 0.70 -16.44
N THR A 126 -19.72 0.87 -16.54
CA THR A 126 -20.37 1.79 -17.49
C THR A 126 -20.93 3.04 -16.81
N ALA A 127 -20.79 3.16 -15.48
CA ALA A 127 -21.33 4.29 -14.74
C ALA A 127 -20.49 5.55 -14.95
N ASP A 128 -21.19 6.62 -15.27
CA ASP A 128 -20.58 7.93 -15.52
C ASP A 128 -20.53 8.77 -14.22
N ARG A 129 -20.03 8.17 -13.14
CA ARG A 129 -19.87 8.83 -11.85
C ARG A 129 -18.89 8.08 -10.95
N PHE A 130 -18.21 8.81 -10.08
CA PHE A 130 -17.36 8.22 -9.05
C PHE A 130 -18.18 7.56 -7.93
N VAL A 131 -17.65 6.47 -7.40
CA VAL A 131 -18.11 5.80 -6.18
C VAL A 131 -17.03 5.89 -5.09
N SER A 132 -17.35 5.48 -3.84
CA SER A 132 -16.38 5.57 -2.74
C SER A 132 -15.08 4.79 -2.98
N GLY A 133 -15.16 3.61 -3.59
CA GLY A 133 -13.99 2.82 -3.98
C GLY A 133 -13.07 3.53 -5.00
N ASP A 134 -13.63 4.42 -5.83
CA ASP A 134 -12.84 5.21 -6.76
C ASP A 134 -11.99 6.26 -6.04
N ALA A 135 -12.49 6.83 -4.95
CA ALA A 135 -11.71 7.74 -4.10
C ALA A 135 -10.50 7.01 -3.48
N GLU A 136 -10.69 5.79 -3.02
CA GLU A 136 -9.61 4.95 -2.49
C GLU A 136 -8.61 4.57 -3.60
N HIS A 137 -9.08 4.23 -4.78
CA HIS A 137 -8.24 3.97 -5.94
C HIS A 137 -7.36 5.17 -6.31
N ILE A 138 -7.92 6.38 -6.40
CA ILE A 138 -7.16 7.60 -6.68
C ILE A 138 -6.08 7.85 -5.62
N ARG A 139 -6.43 7.70 -4.32
CA ARG A 139 -5.45 7.77 -3.22
C ARG A 139 -4.31 6.77 -3.40
N ASN A 140 -4.62 5.53 -3.74
CA ASN A 140 -3.63 4.48 -3.99
C ASN A 140 -2.72 4.87 -5.17
N CYS A 141 -3.29 5.35 -6.29
CA CYS A 141 -2.53 5.82 -7.44
C CYS A 141 -1.58 6.97 -7.10
N GLN A 142 -2.03 7.94 -6.27
CA GLN A 142 -1.16 9.02 -5.81
C GLN A 142 0.01 8.50 -4.96
N LEU A 143 -0.23 7.55 -4.05
CA LEU A 143 0.82 6.93 -3.24
C LEU A 143 1.80 6.16 -4.11
N HIS A 144 1.31 5.29 -4.99
CA HIS A 144 2.13 4.48 -5.87
C HIS A 144 2.96 5.32 -6.84
N ASN A 145 2.40 6.41 -7.38
CA ASN A 145 3.12 7.36 -8.22
C ASN A 145 4.27 8.04 -7.46
N ALA A 146 4.03 8.46 -6.22
CA ALA A 146 5.07 9.05 -5.40
C ALA A 146 6.15 8.02 -5.02
N MET A 147 5.77 6.77 -4.71
CA MET A 147 6.71 5.65 -4.48
C MET A 147 7.53 5.34 -5.73
N ALA A 148 6.90 5.29 -6.89
CA ALA A 148 7.57 5.01 -8.16
C ALA A 148 8.61 6.06 -8.54
N ARG A 149 8.44 7.31 -8.08
CA ARG A 149 9.32 8.44 -8.37
C ARG A 149 10.38 8.72 -7.30
N GLN A 150 10.33 8.01 -6.17
CA GLN A 150 11.35 8.19 -5.12
C GLN A 150 12.75 7.79 -5.61
N ASP A 151 13.76 8.37 -4.99
CA ASP A 151 15.16 7.99 -5.24
C ASP A 151 15.51 6.76 -4.39
N LEU A 152 15.60 5.61 -5.04
CA LEU A 152 16.03 4.34 -4.42
C LEU A 152 17.52 4.06 -4.61
N GLY A 153 18.31 5.10 -4.82
CA GLY A 153 19.74 5.02 -5.10
C GLY A 153 20.08 5.32 -6.56
N THR A 154 21.37 5.21 -6.91
CA THR A 154 21.85 5.47 -8.27
C THR A 154 21.33 4.43 -9.26
N GLN A 155 20.26 4.75 -9.92
CA GLN A 155 19.63 3.87 -10.91
C GLN A 155 20.08 4.29 -12.31
N GLU A 156 21.08 3.61 -12.82
CA GLU A 156 21.64 3.90 -14.14
C GLU A 156 20.75 3.43 -15.29
N SER A 157 19.76 2.55 -15.01
CA SER A 157 18.85 2.02 -16.03
C SER A 157 17.43 1.82 -15.48
N GLU A 158 16.45 1.79 -16.38
CA GLU A 158 15.06 1.48 -16.06
C GLU A 158 14.90 0.09 -15.43
N LEU A 159 15.65 -0.90 -15.93
CA LEU A 159 15.67 -2.25 -15.34
C LEU A 159 16.15 -2.24 -13.89
N ASN A 160 17.22 -1.50 -13.57
CA ASN A 160 17.69 -1.39 -12.19
C ASN A 160 16.63 -0.73 -11.28
N ARG A 161 15.87 0.23 -11.82
CA ARG A 161 14.77 0.85 -11.09
C ARG A 161 13.64 -0.14 -10.80
N ILE A 162 13.26 -0.95 -11.77
CA ILE A 162 12.28 -2.04 -11.63
C ILE A 162 12.72 -2.99 -10.51
N VAL A 163 13.98 -3.44 -10.53
CA VAL A 163 14.56 -4.33 -9.51
C VAL A 163 14.56 -3.67 -8.12
N ALA A 164 14.95 -2.40 -8.03
CA ALA A 164 14.95 -1.66 -6.77
C ALA A 164 13.54 -1.51 -6.18
N LEU A 165 12.54 -1.21 -7.03
CA LEU A 165 11.13 -1.14 -6.62
C LEU A 165 10.60 -2.50 -6.17
N PHE A 166 10.97 -3.59 -6.83
CA PHE A 166 10.60 -4.93 -6.40
C PHE A 166 11.11 -5.23 -4.98
N HIS A 167 12.41 -5.04 -4.76
CA HIS A 167 13.00 -5.25 -3.43
C HIS A 167 12.44 -4.30 -2.39
N PHE A 168 12.08 -3.07 -2.76
CA PHE A 168 11.40 -2.14 -1.87
C PHE A 168 10.03 -2.68 -1.45
N CYS A 169 9.21 -3.19 -2.38
CA CYS A 169 7.92 -3.81 -2.07
C CYS A 169 8.10 -5.04 -1.15
N VAL A 170 9.03 -5.94 -1.49
CA VAL A 170 9.33 -7.16 -0.71
C VAL A 170 9.75 -6.85 0.74
N ARG A 171 10.52 -5.78 0.96
CA ARG A 171 10.94 -5.37 2.32
C ARG A 171 9.84 -4.67 3.10
N ASN A 172 8.98 -3.94 2.40
CA ASN A 172 7.91 -3.14 3.02
C ASN A 172 6.60 -3.90 3.20
N ILE A 173 6.45 -5.08 2.58
CA ILE A 173 5.34 -6.04 2.78
C ILE A 173 5.96 -7.38 3.17
N ALA A 174 6.05 -7.60 4.46
CA ALA A 174 6.58 -8.83 5.03
C ALA A 174 5.57 -9.98 4.84
N LEU A 175 6.03 -11.17 4.53
CA LEU A 175 5.15 -12.34 4.42
C LEU A 175 4.58 -12.73 5.78
N HIS A 176 3.37 -13.26 5.80
CA HIS A 176 2.74 -13.77 7.00
C HIS A 176 3.51 -14.94 7.62
N ASN A 177 3.55 -15.00 8.95
CA ASN A 177 3.89 -16.20 9.69
C ASN A 177 2.67 -17.11 9.79
N LYS A 178 2.87 -18.37 10.20
CA LYS A 178 1.82 -19.39 10.28
C LYS A 178 0.63 -19.00 11.18
N ASP A 179 0.92 -18.29 12.28
CA ASP A 179 -0.10 -17.87 13.24
C ASP A 179 -0.65 -16.45 12.97
N ASP A 180 -0.17 -15.78 11.92
CA ASP A 180 -0.66 -14.45 11.56
C ASP A 180 -2.07 -14.55 10.98
N GLU A 181 -2.95 -13.66 11.39
CA GLU A 181 -4.27 -13.57 10.78
C GLU A 181 -4.19 -12.86 9.44
N HIS A 182 -4.71 -13.52 8.43
CA HIS A 182 -4.87 -12.97 7.08
C HIS A 182 -6.05 -12.01 7.05
N LEU A 183 -5.77 -10.72 6.92
CA LEU A 183 -6.78 -9.68 6.74
C LEU A 183 -6.90 -9.35 5.26
N PRO A 184 -8.12 -9.24 4.71
CA PRO A 184 -8.28 -8.72 3.38
C PRO A 184 -7.94 -7.22 3.38
N LEU A 185 -6.86 -6.85 2.69
CA LEU A 185 -6.31 -5.49 2.70
C LEU A 185 -6.27 -4.91 1.29
N THR A 186 -6.50 -3.61 1.17
CA THR A 186 -6.25 -2.84 -0.04
C THR A 186 -4.75 -2.51 -0.16
N PRO A 187 -4.21 -2.14 -1.34
CA PRO A 187 -2.80 -1.79 -1.50
C PRO A 187 -2.30 -0.73 -0.52
N TYR A 188 -3.13 0.27 -0.22
CA TYR A 188 -2.82 1.28 0.77
C TYR A 188 -2.65 0.70 2.18
N GLU A 189 -3.60 -0.14 2.57
CA GLU A 189 -3.59 -0.78 3.89
C GLU A 189 -2.43 -1.78 4.02
N LEU A 190 -2.12 -2.54 2.96
CA LEU A 190 -0.96 -3.43 2.90
C LEU A 190 0.34 -2.68 3.19
N LEU A 191 0.53 -1.53 2.54
CA LEU A 191 1.72 -0.70 2.74
C LEU A 191 1.78 -0.07 4.13
N LEU A 192 0.64 0.27 4.73
CA LEU A 192 0.58 0.79 6.10
C LEU A 192 0.80 -0.31 7.14
N PHE A 193 0.15 -1.45 6.97
CA PHE A 193 0.21 -2.59 7.87
C PHE A 193 1.55 -3.33 7.74
N GLY A 194 2.10 -3.35 6.52
CA GLY A 194 3.42 -3.90 6.21
C GLY A 194 3.49 -5.42 6.19
N ARG A 195 2.36 -6.10 6.05
CA ARG A 195 2.27 -7.56 5.95
C ARG A 195 1.26 -7.97 4.90
N GLY A 196 1.53 -9.08 4.25
CA GLY A 196 0.67 -9.65 3.24
C GLY A 196 1.21 -10.97 2.69
N ASP A 197 0.55 -11.45 1.67
CA ASP A 197 0.89 -12.65 0.93
C ASP A 197 1.73 -12.33 -0.32
N PRO A 198 2.31 -13.30 -1.00
CA PRO A 198 3.02 -13.05 -2.27
C PRO A 198 2.17 -12.35 -3.31
N GLN A 199 0.87 -12.66 -3.35
CA GLN A 199 -0.10 -12.03 -4.23
C GLN A 199 -0.24 -10.53 -3.95
N ASP A 200 -0.22 -10.15 -2.68
CA ASP A 200 -0.26 -8.75 -2.26
C ASP A 200 0.98 -7.98 -2.72
N ILE A 201 2.16 -8.60 -2.61
CA ILE A 201 3.41 -8.04 -3.11
C ILE A 201 3.33 -7.84 -4.63
N ALA A 202 2.82 -8.84 -5.36
CA ALA A 202 2.66 -8.77 -6.81
C ALA A 202 1.70 -7.65 -7.23
N TRP A 203 0.57 -7.51 -6.54
CA TRP A 203 -0.41 -6.46 -6.80
C TRP A 203 0.18 -5.06 -6.57
N VAL A 204 0.73 -4.80 -5.39
CA VAL A 204 1.35 -3.50 -5.07
C VAL A 204 2.48 -3.17 -6.03
N TYR A 205 3.33 -4.15 -6.35
CA TYR A 205 4.44 -3.96 -7.27
C TYR A 205 3.97 -3.61 -8.68
N ALA A 206 2.96 -4.32 -9.21
CA ALA A 206 2.37 -4.02 -10.51
C ALA A 206 1.75 -2.61 -10.55
N ASP A 207 1.04 -2.20 -9.49
CA ASP A 207 0.45 -0.87 -9.42
C ASP A 207 1.51 0.24 -9.33
N VAL A 208 2.64 0.01 -8.67
CA VAL A 208 3.77 0.95 -8.64
C VAL A 208 4.42 1.05 -10.01
N LEU A 209 4.65 -0.08 -10.72
CA LEU A 209 5.23 -0.09 -12.07
C LEU A 209 4.31 0.59 -13.10
N ARG A 210 3.00 0.40 -12.98
CA ARG A 210 2.01 1.07 -13.84
C ARG A 210 2.16 2.59 -13.80
N GLN A 211 2.52 3.18 -12.66
CA GLN A 211 2.78 4.63 -12.57
C GLN A 211 4.02 5.08 -13.39
N LEU A 212 4.87 4.14 -13.79
CA LEU A 212 5.97 4.36 -14.74
C LEU A 212 5.62 3.96 -16.16
N GLN A 213 4.36 3.61 -16.44
CA GLN A 213 3.89 3.07 -17.72
C GLN A 213 4.59 1.75 -18.11
N ILE A 214 4.90 0.92 -17.11
CA ILE A 214 5.49 -0.40 -17.27
C ILE A 214 4.44 -1.41 -16.88
N ASP A 215 4.07 -2.29 -17.83
CA ASP A 215 3.11 -3.34 -17.58
C ASP A 215 3.76 -4.50 -16.81
N ALA A 216 3.07 -5.01 -15.81
CA ALA A 216 3.40 -6.24 -15.10
C ALA A 216 2.20 -7.18 -15.12
N VAL A 217 2.48 -8.48 -15.24
CA VAL A 217 1.47 -9.52 -15.42
C VAL A 217 1.79 -10.74 -14.55
N ILE A 218 0.76 -11.54 -14.26
CA ILE A 218 0.95 -12.89 -13.71
C ILE A 218 1.15 -13.86 -14.87
N LEU A 219 2.18 -14.69 -14.77
CA LEU A 219 2.50 -15.75 -15.72
C LEU A 219 2.24 -17.09 -15.05
N ARG A 220 1.39 -17.92 -15.65
CA ARG A 220 1.15 -19.31 -15.23
C ARG A 220 1.57 -20.28 -16.33
N PRO A 221 2.17 -21.42 -16.01
CA PRO A 221 2.37 -22.49 -17.00
C PRO A 221 1.03 -22.85 -17.65
N ALA A 222 1.01 -22.97 -18.98
CA ALA A 222 -0.18 -23.47 -19.66
C ALA A 222 -0.36 -24.95 -19.30
N MET A 223 -1.52 -25.30 -18.75
CA MET A 223 -1.85 -26.71 -18.45
C MET A 223 -1.84 -27.51 -19.75
N THR A 224 -1.11 -28.60 -19.78
CA THR A 224 -1.16 -29.51 -20.91
C THR A 224 -2.41 -30.41 -20.81
N ALA A 225 -2.98 -30.78 -21.94
CA ALA A 225 -4.16 -31.67 -21.97
C ALA A 225 -3.93 -33.01 -21.23
N ALA A 226 -2.67 -33.40 -20.99
CA ALA A 226 -2.31 -34.57 -20.22
C ALA A 226 -2.51 -34.40 -18.71
N ASP A 227 -2.42 -33.15 -18.21
CA ASP A 227 -2.57 -32.85 -16.78
C ASP A 227 -4.07 -32.82 -16.38
N SER A 228 -4.97 -32.52 -17.34
CA SER A 228 -6.42 -32.54 -17.11
C SER A 228 -7.03 -33.96 -17.09
N GLU A 229 -6.41 -34.95 -17.76
CA GLU A 229 -6.93 -36.34 -17.78
C GLU A 229 -6.64 -37.12 -16.49
N VAL A 230 -5.69 -36.65 -15.66
CA VAL A 230 -5.33 -37.33 -14.40
C VAL A 230 -6.37 -37.01 -13.30
N ASN A 231 -7.01 -35.85 -13.35
CA ASN A 231 -8.00 -35.45 -12.34
C ASN A 231 -9.41 -36.07 -12.55
N ASP A 232 -9.79 -36.39 -13.81
CA ASP A 232 -11.10 -36.99 -14.08
C ASP A 232 -11.20 -38.47 -13.70
N ASN A 233 -10.04 -39.18 -13.54
CA ASN A 233 -10.02 -40.60 -13.20
C ASN A 233 -9.97 -40.89 -11.68
N ALA A 234 -9.86 -39.87 -10.82
CA ALA A 234 -9.83 -40.03 -9.36
C ALA A 234 -11.23 -39.98 -8.69
N ALA A 235 -12.29 -39.75 -9.47
CA ALA A 235 -13.65 -39.51 -8.94
C ALA A 235 -14.57 -40.72 -8.86
N GLU A 236 -14.10 -41.95 -9.19
CA GLU A 236 -14.89 -43.18 -9.03
C GLU A 236 -14.18 -44.14 -8.06
N ASP A 237 -14.30 -43.95 -6.76
CA ASP A 237 -14.55 -45.01 -5.78
C ASP A 237 -14.52 -44.44 -4.35
N GLY A 238 -15.68 -44.39 -3.78
CA GLY A 238 -16.15 -44.75 -2.45
C GLY A 238 -15.46 -44.20 -1.20
N ASP A 239 -16.34 -43.67 -0.37
CA ASP A 239 -16.27 -43.44 1.07
C ASP A 239 -15.91 -42.01 1.53
N GLU A 240 -16.98 -41.35 1.98
CA GLU A 240 -17.00 -40.06 2.65
C GLU A 240 -16.19 -40.13 3.98
N GLU A 241 -14.93 -39.80 3.94
CA GLU A 241 -14.22 -39.20 5.05
C GLU A 241 -13.91 -37.76 4.63
N GLU A 242 -14.41 -36.79 5.39
CA GLU A 242 -14.06 -35.37 5.31
C GLU A 242 -12.56 -35.23 5.58
N ASP A 243 -11.74 -35.44 4.54
CA ASP A 243 -10.34 -35.08 4.54
C ASP A 243 -10.16 -33.77 3.78
N ASP A 244 -9.55 -32.82 4.51
CA ASP A 244 -9.18 -31.50 4.06
C ASP A 244 -8.65 -31.49 2.62
N ALA A 245 -9.19 -30.54 1.85
CA ALA A 245 -8.94 -30.29 0.44
C ALA A 245 -7.50 -30.61 0.03
N LYS A 246 -7.31 -31.63 -0.78
CA LYS A 246 -6.15 -31.72 -1.68
C LYS A 246 -6.27 -30.54 -2.65
N ASN A 247 -5.68 -29.41 -2.30
CA ASN A 247 -5.37 -28.35 -3.23
C ASN A 247 -4.48 -28.94 -4.32
N ASP A 248 -4.94 -28.83 -5.54
CA ASP A 248 -4.17 -29.17 -6.73
C ASP A 248 -2.94 -28.24 -6.79
N ASP A 249 -1.76 -28.75 -6.38
CA ASP A 249 -0.51 -27.98 -6.22
C ASP A 249 -0.09 -27.23 -7.50
N THR A 250 -0.67 -27.58 -8.66
CA THR A 250 -0.31 -26.96 -9.96
C THR A 250 -1.00 -25.62 -10.21
N ASP A 251 -2.19 -25.40 -9.67
CA ASP A 251 -2.92 -24.12 -9.82
C ASP A 251 -2.27 -22.94 -9.06
N ASP A 252 -1.36 -23.26 -8.14
CA ASP A 252 -0.66 -22.25 -7.33
C ASP A 252 0.71 -21.82 -7.88
N LEU A 253 1.11 -22.32 -9.06
CA LEU A 253 2.38 -21.96 -9.70
C LEU A 253 2.23 -20.73 -10.58
N TRP A 254 2.88 -19.63 -10.19
CA TRP A 254 2.90 -18.40 -10.96
C TRP A 254 4.13 -17.53 -10.65
N LEU A 255 4.50 -16.69 -11.61
CA LEU A 255 5.58 -15.69 -11.52
C LEU A 255 5.04 -14.33 -11.95
N ILE A 256 5.77 -13.26 -11.60
CA ILE A 256 5.53 -11.95 -12.17
C ILE A 256 6.39 -11.77 -13.42
N GLY A 257 5.76 -11.41 -14.54
CA GLY A 257 6.42 -10.95 -15.76
C GLY A 257 6.37 -9.43 -15.86
N VAL A 258 7.51 -8.77 -15.95
CA VAL A 258 7.61 -7.32 -16.19
C VAL A 258 7.96 -7.06 -17.64
N LEU A 259 7.11 -6.32 -18.33
CA LEU A 259 7.20 -6.07 -19.78
C LEU A 259 8.00 -4.80 -20.04
N LEU A 260 9.25 -4.95 -20.48
CA LEU A 260 10.14 -3.81 -20.71
C LEU A 260 10.96 -4.01 -21.98
N ASN A 261 10.97 -3.03 -22.89
CA ASN A 261 11.84 -3.02 -24.08
C ASN A 261 11.77 -4.31 -24.91
N LYS A 262 10.57 -4.88 -25.10
CA LYS A 262 10.30 -6.15 -25.80
C LYS A 262 10.92 -7.38 -25.14
N GLN A 263 11.25 -7.27 -23.86
CA GLN A 263 11.67 -8.38 -23.02
C GLN A 263 10.67 -8.57 -21.88
N ILE A 264 10.59 -9.78 -21.36
CA ILE A 264 9.75 -10.15 -20.23
C ILE A 264 10.69 -10.61 -19.13
N TYR A 265 10.84 -9.79 -18.08
CA TYR A 265 11.72 -10.08 -16.96
C TYR A 265 10.94 -10.76 -15.83
N LEU A 266 11.52 -11.82 -15.26
CA LEU A 266 10.82 -12.69 -14.32
C LEU A 266 11.18 -12.39 -12.86
N PHE A 267 10.14 -12.36 -12.00
CA PHE A 267 10.27 -12.14 -10.56
C PHE A 267 9.42 -13.14 -9.79
N ASP A 268 9.97 -13.63 -8.67
CA ASP A 268 9.28 -14.51 -7.75
C ASP A 268 9.01 -13.78 -6.41
N PRO A 269 7.77 -13.37 -6.11
CA PRO A 269 7.44 -12.73 -4.85
C PRO A 269 7.39 -13.71 -3.67
N LYS A 270 7.27 -15.02 -3.89
CA LYS A 270 7.36 -16.05 -2.85
C LYS A 270 8.78 -16.09 -2.27
N LEU A 271 9.80 -16.19 -3.12
CA LEU A 271 11.21 -16.10 -2.71
C LEU A 271 11.67 -14.66 -2.45
N GLY A 272 10.94 -13.66 -2.94
CA GLY A 272 11.29 -12.23 -2.81
C GLY A 272 12.50 -11.82 -3.64
N THR A 273 12.72 -12.46 -4.78
CA THR A 273 13.88 -12.25 -5.66
C THR A 273 13.49 -12.35 -7.13
N PRO A 274 14.19 -11.66 -8.06
CA PRO A 274 14.06 -11.96 -9.47
C PRO A 274 14.64 -13.33 -9.80
N ILE A 275 14.18 -13.95 -10.90
CA ILE A 275 14.85 -15.12 -11.49
C ILE A 275 16.24 -14.67 -11.96
N PRO A 276 17.35 -15.27 -11.48
CA PRO A 276 18.67 -14.70 -11.70
C PRO A 276 19.18 -14.87 -13.13
N ALA A 277 19.65 -13.78 -13.73
CA ALA A 277 20.27 -13.80 -15.05
C ALA A 277 21.57 -14.62 -15.07
N ALA A 278 22.02 -14.99 -16.27
CA ALA A 278 23.30 -15.69 -16.47
C ALA A 278 24.52 -14.87 -15.95
N THR A 279 24.45 -13.55 -16.07
CA THR A 279 25.48 -12.60 -15.62
C THR A 279 25.69 -12.57 -14.11
N ASP A 280 24.74 -13.11 -13.33
CA ASP A 280 24.82 -13.14 -11.85
C ASP A 280 25.51 -14.42 -11.33
N ALA A 281 26.04 -15.26 -12.22
CA ALA A 281 26.82 -16.41 -11.82
C ALA A 281 28.07 -15.98 -11.02
N GLY A 282 28.14 -16.42 -9.76
CA GLY A 282 29.27 -16.13 -8.87
C GLY A 282 29.30 -14.74 -8.23
N LYS A 283 28.26 -13.91 -8.41
CA LYS A 283 28.14 -12.66 -7.66
C LYS A 283 27.57 -12.92 -6.27
N THR A 284 28.14 -12.24 -5.28
CA THR A 284 27.73 -12.30 -3.88
C THR A 284 26.65 -11.25 -3.54
N ALA A 285 26.15 -10.52 -4.54
CA ALA A 285 25.20 -9.42 -4.35
C ALA A 285 23.88 -9.90 -3.73
N THR A 286 23.35 -9.13 -2.81
CA THR A 286 22.00 -9.31 -2.25
C THR A 286 20.91 -8.97 -3.28
N VAL A 287 21.22 -8.13 -4.27
CA VAL A 287 20.34 -7.75 -5.38
C VAL A 287 20.76 -8.50 -6.65
N LEU A 288 19.83 -9.28 -7.19
CA LEU A 288 20.02 -10.05 -8.42
C LEU A 288 19.48 -9.29 -9.64
N GLN A 289 20.12 -9.49 -10.79
CA GLN A 289 19.57 -9.04 -12.06
C GLN A 289 18.56 -10.05 -12.59
N PRO A 290 17.39 -9.62 -13.10
CA PRO A 290 16.37 -10.54 -13.61
C PRO A 290 16.76 -11.15 -14.93
N ALA A 291 16.49 -12.45 -15.09
CA ALA A 291 16.53 -13.13 -16.37
C ALA A 291 15.32 -12.75 -17.22
N ALA A 292 15.51 -12.69 -18.54
CA ALA A 292 14.40 -12.60 -19.46
C ALA A 292 13.76 -14.00 -19.66
N LEU A 293 12.44 -14.04 -19.89
CA LEU A 293 11.71 -15.29 -20.16
C LEU A 293 12.36 -16.09 -21.30
N ALA A 294 12.73 -15.43 -22.38
CA ALA A 294 13.38 -16.05 -23.53
C ALA A 294 14.75 -16.70 -23.20
N ASP A 295 15.44 -16.22 -22.17
CA ASP A 295 16.71 -16.84 -21.71
C ASP A 295 16.43 -18.05 -20.84
N VAL A 296 15.43 -17.97 -19.96
CA VAL A 296 14.99 -19.07 -19.11
C VAL A 296 14.44 -20.24 -19.93
N GLN A 297 13.68 -19.96 -20.99
CA GLN A 297 13.16 -20.96 -21.92
C GLN A 297 14.28 -21.77 -22.64
N LYS A 298 15.49 -21.20 -22.74
CA LYS A 298 16.64 -21.84 -23.36
C LYS A 298 17.57 -22.54 -22.37
N ASP A 299 17.58 -22.11 -21.13
CA ASP A 299 18.53 -22.57 -20.11
C ASP A 299 17.81 -22.76 -18.75
N ASP A 300 17.40 -24.02 -18.50
CA ASP A 300 16.80 -24.42 -17.22
C ASP A 300 17.77 -24.19 -16.03
N GLY A 301 19.07 -24.15 -16.28
CA GLY A 301 20.07 -23.90 -15.27
C GLY A 301 19.90 -22.53 -14.56
N LEU A 302 19.19 -21.57 -15.17
CA LEU A 302 18.84 -20.31 -14.52
C LEU A 302 17.83 -20.53 -13.39
N LEU A 303 16.84 -21.40 -13.59
CA LEU A 303 15.84 -21.77 -12.57
C LEU A 303 16.47 -22.61 -11.46
N ARG A 304 17.39 -23.53 -11.81
CA ARG A 304 18.10 -24.38 -10.81
C ARG A 304 18.96 -23.56 -9.83
N LYS A 305 19.26 -22.30 -10.12
CA LYS A 305 19.90 -21.40 -9.14
C LYS A 305 18.98 -21.07 -7.95
N LEU A 306 17.68 -21.27 -8.12
CA LEU A 306 16.65 -21.03 -7.09
C LEU A 306 16.30 -22.29 -6.30
N ASP A 307 16.86 -23.47 -6.61
CA ASP A 307 16.67 -24.67 -5.81
C ASP A 307 17.05 -24.43 -4.35
N LEU A 308 16.29 -24.99 -3.42
CA LEU A 308 16.42 -24.74 -2.00
C LEU A 308 17.62 -25.47 -1.36
N ALA A 309 17.99 -25.10 -0.15
CA ALA A 309 19.15 -25.67 0.56
C ALA A 309 18.93 -27.14 0.98
N ASP A 310 17.69 -27.52 1.27
CA ASP A 310 17.27 -28.88 1.60
C ASP A 310 17.26 -29.84 0.39
N GLY A 311 17.57 -29.33 -0.80
CA GLY A 311 17.62 -30.06 -2.05
C GLY A 311 16.28 -30.09 -2.80
N GLN A 312 15.26 -29.39 -2.34
CA GLN A 312 14.02 -29.24 -3.09
C GLN A 312 14.27 -28.40 -4.34
N PRO A 313 13.89 -28.88 -5.54
CA PRO A 313 14.03 -28.12 -6.76
C PRO A 313 13.04 -26.95 -6.78
N PHE A 314 13.44 -25.83 -7.39
CA PHE A 314 12.51 -24.76 -7.70
C PHE A 314 11.40 -25.31 -8.62
N PRO A 315 10.12 -25.03 -8.35
CA PRO A 315 9.01 -25.77 -8.95
C PRO A 315 8.84 -25.55 -10.46
N PHE A 316 9.42 -24.48 -11.00
CA PHE A 316 9.36 -24.21 -12.44
C PHE A 316 10.49 -24.90 -13.20
N THR A 317 10.18 -25.33 -14.44
CA THR A 317 11.16 -25.78 -15.43
C THR A 317 11.08 -24.93 -16.69
N ALA A 318 12.14 -24.92 -17.49
CA ALA A 318 12.17 -24.21 -18.77
C ALA A 318 11.05 -24.66 -19.71
N ASP A 319 10.72 -25.95 -19.69
CA ASP A 319 9.66 -26.53 -20.52
C ASP A 319 8.27 -26.02 -20.14
N MET A 320 7.98 -25.87 -18.83
CA MET A 320 6.73 -25.29 -18.34
C MET A 320 6.54 -23.85 -18.79
N LEU A 321 7.62 -23.12 -18.99
CA LEU A 321 7.59 -21.73 -19.41
C LEU A 321 7.60 -21.51 -20.93
N GLN A 322 7.64 -22.59 -21.76
CA GLN A 322 7.54 -22.49 -23.23
C GLN A 322 6.17 -21.93 -23.65
N LYS A 323 5.12 -22.32 -22.94
CA LYS A 323 3.75 -21.79 -23.13
C LYS A 323 3.19 -21.40 -21.77
N VAL A 324 2.69 -20.19 -21.71
CA VAL A 324 2.12 -19.64 -20.48
C VAL A 324 0.78 -18.97 -20.76
N THR A 325 -0.10 -18.99 -19.78
CA THR A 325 -1.25 -18.08 -19.70
C THR A 325 -0.85 -16.84 -18.93
N VAL A 326 -1.44 -15.72 -19.29
CA VAL A 326 -1.04 -14.41 -18.77
C VAL A 326 -2.26 -13.69 -18.23
N GLU A 327 -2.15 -13.14 -17.04
CA GLU A 327 -3.24 -12.39 -16.41
C GLU A 327 -2.80 -10.94 -16.16
N VAL A 328 -3.59 -9.98 -16.65
CA VAL A 328 -3.39 -8.56 -16.35
C VAL A 328 -3.87 -8.23 -14.93
N ILE A 329 -3.17 -7.34 -14.26
CA ILE A 329 -3.40 -6.99 -12.86
C ILE A 329 -4.14 -5.66 -12.78
N GLY A 330 -5.27 -5.61 -12.08
CA GLY A 330 -6.03 -4.38 -11.87
C GLY A 330 -7.39 -4.61 -11.22
N THR A 331 -8.03 -3.52 -10.85
CA THR A 331 -9.38 -3.51 -10.30
C THR A 331 -10.32 -2.76 -11.23
N ARG A 332 -11.64 -2.95 -11.08
CA ARG A 332 -12.66 -2.26 -11.88
C ARG A 332 -12.50 -0.74 -11.93
N SER A 333 -12.05 -0.11 -10.84
CA SER A 333 -11.88 1.35 -10.79
C SER A 333 -10.90 1.86 -11.85
N LEU A 334 -9.88 1.05 -12.20
CA LEU A 334 -8.89 1.39 -13.22
C LEU A 334 -9.51 1.53 -14.63
N TRP A 335 -10.68 0.95 -14.87
CA TRP A 335 -11.29 0.80 -16.21
C TRP A 335 -12.57 1.61 -16.40
N THR A 336 -12.94 2.48 -15.44
CA THR A 336 -14.21 3.22 -15.50
C THR A 336 -14.12 4.50 -16.34
N PRO A 337 -15.20 4.91 -17.02
CA PRO A 337 -15.23 6.18 -17.79
C PRO A 337 -14.99 7.42 -16.92
N SER A 338 -15.39 7.37 -15.64
CA SER A 338 -15.12 8.48 -14.71
C SER A 338 -13.62 8.64 -14.43
N MET A 339 -12.87 7.53 -14.32
CA MET A 339 -11.41 7.57 -14.19
C MET A 339 -10.73 8.06 -15.48
N GLN A 340 -11.20 7.64 -16.65
CA GLN A 340 -10.70 8.14 -17.93
C GLN A 340 -10.80 9.67 -18.02
N ARG A 341 -11.95 10.23 -17.63
CA ARG A 341 -12.15 11.70 -17.60
C ARG A 341 -11.24 12.39 -16.59
N LEU A 342 -11.04 11.77 -15.43
CA LEU A 342 -10.11 12.29 -14.44
C LEU A 342 -8.69 12.28 -14.99
N ASP A 343 -8.23 11.16 -15.54
CA ASP A 343 -6.88 10.98 -16.06
C ASP A 343 -6.50 12.06 -17.09
N THR A 344 -7.42 12.39 -18.01
CA THR A 344 -7.21 13.46 -18.99
C THR A 344 -7.08 14.85 -18.37
N SER A 345 -7.55 15.03 -17.13
CA SER A 345 -7.50 16.30 -16.38
C SER A 345 -6.31 16.39 -15.43
N LEU A 346 -5.60 15.27 -15.20
CA LEU A 346 -4.42 15.20 -14.34
C LEU A 346 -3.17 15.60 -15.13
N THR A 347 -2.64 16.79 -14.86
CA THR A 347 -1.47 17.33 -15.56
C THR A 347 -0.40 17.84 -14.60
N GLY A 348 0.86 17.85 -15.04
CA GLY A 348 1.99 18.39 -14.27
C GLY A 348 2.26 17.59 -13.00
N ASP A 349 2.39 18.25 -11.87
CA ASP A 349 2.69 17.62 -10.57
C ASP A 349 1.57 16.69 -10.05
N ARG A 350 0.37 16.78 -10.65
CA ARG A 350 -0.80 15.93 -10.34
C ARG A 350 -0.86 14.67 -11.18
N SER A 351 0.04 14.50 -12.14
CA SER A 351 0.01 13.36 -13.06
C SER A 351 0.26 12.05 -12.30
N SER A 352 -0.81 11.36 -11.93
CA SER A 352 -0.82 9.95 -11.55
C SER A 352 -1.70 9.21 -12.54
N LEU A 353 -1.30 8.03 -12.96
CA LEU A 353 -2.08 7.21 -13.87
C LEU A 353 -3.21 6.56 -13.07
N VAL A 354 -4.43 7.05 -13.27
CA VAL A 354 -5.63 6.56 -12.58
C VAL A 354 -6.52 5.70 -13.46
N PHE A 355 -6.31 5.76 -14.77
CA PHE A 355 -7.04 4.99 -15.78
C PHE A 355 -6.07 4.26 -16.72
N ASP A 356 -6.39 3.00 -17.02
CA ASP A 356 -5.69 2.21 -18.03
C ASP A 356 -6.69 1.23 -18.67
N GLY A 357 -7.25 1.63 -19.80
CA GLY A 357 -8.32 0.89 -20.48
C GLY A 357 -7.90 -0.53 -20.87
N LEU A 358 -8.80 -1.50 -20.71
CA LEU A 358 -8.56 -2.90 -21.11
C LEU A 358 -8.52 -3.07 -22.63
N GLN A 359 -9.32 -2.30 -23.36
CA GLN A 359 -9.46 -2.36 -24.80
C GLN A 359 -8.78 -1.18 -25.49
N ASP A 360 -8.52 -1.36 -26.80
CA ASP A 360 -7.98 -0.28 -27.63
C ASP A 360 -8.98 0.89 -27.72
N GLU A 361 -8.45 2.08 -27.59
CA GLU A 361 -9.15 3.34 -27.81
C GLU A 361 -8.61 4.04 -29.06
N ALA A 362 -9.26 5.10 -29.51
CA ALA A 362 -8.90 5.79 -30.75
C ALA A 362 -7.42 6.21 -30.84
N ASN A 363 -6.78 6.47 -29.68
CA ASN A 363 -5.41 6.99 -29.61
C ASN A 363 -4.47 6.19 -28.69
N SER A 364 -4.90 5.06 -28.12
CA SER A 364 -4.09 4.23 -27.22
C SER A 364 -4.43 2.76 -27.35
N SER A 365 -3.42 1.91 -27.30
CA SER A 365 -3.61 0.47 -27.20
C SER A 365 -4.07 0.11 -25.78
N GLY A 366 -5.13 -0.68 -25.67
CA GLY A 366 -5.61 -1.19 -24.40
C GLY A 366 -4.61 -2.15 -23.73
N LEU A 367 -4.74 -2.30 -22.43
CA LEU A 367 -3.84 -3.15 -21.63
C LEU A 367 -3.77 -4.59 -22.17
N MET A 368 -4.91 -5.19 -22.55
CA MET A 368 -4.97 -6.55 -23.09
C MET A 368 -4.17 -6.66 -24.40
N THR A 369 -4.28 -5.67 -25.29
CA THR A 369 -3.56 -5.64 -26.56
C THR A 369 -2.06 -5.46 -26.33
N ARG A 370 -1.66 -4.50 -25.46
CA ARG A 370 -0.25 -4.27 -25.14
C ARG A 370 0.41 -5.54 -24.61
N VAL A 371 -0.27 -6.25 -23.69
CA VAL A 371 0.23 -7.49 -23.12
C VAL A 371 0.31 -8.61 -24.18
N ALA A 372 -0.72 -8.75 -25.03
CA ALA A 372 -0.71 -9.75 -26.10
C ALA A 372 0.46 -9.54 -27.08
N ASP A 373 0.80 -8.30 -27.39
CA ASP A 373 1.89 -7.95 -28.32
C ASP A 373 3.29 -8.38 -27.82
N TYR A 374 3.45 -8.56 -26.49
CA TYR A 374 4.70 -9.06 -25.91
C TYR A 374 4.86 -10.58 -26.02
N GLY A 375 3.76 -11.33 -26.20
CA GLY A 375 3.75 -12.79 -26.08
C GLY A 375 4.64 -13.54 -27.04
N GLY A 376 4.74 -13.06 -28.28
CA GLY A 376 5.55 -13.71 -29.31
C GLY A 376 5.11 -15.17 -29.54
N GLU A 377 6.01 -16.13 -29.21
CA GLU A 377 5.72 -17.56 -29.28
C GLU A 377 5.21 -18.14 -27.95
N SER A 378 5.31 -17.39 -26.84
CA SER A 378 5.01 -17.87 -25.49
C SER A 378 3.51 -17.82 -25.16
N TRP A 379 2.80 -16.82 -25.65
CA TRP A 379 1.32 -16.68 -25.53
C TRP A 379 0.73 -15.88 -26.66
N GLY A 380 -0.54 -16.07 -26.96
CA GLY A 380 -1.32 -15.31 -27.93
C GLY A 380 -2.36 -14.44 -27.23
N LYS A 381 -3.22 -13.80 -28.02
CA LYS A 381 -4.29 -12.93 -27.52
C LYS A 381 -5.30 -13.70 -26.65
N ASP A 382 -5.57 -14.96 -27.02
CA ASP A 382 -6.56 -15.81 -26.34
C ASP A 382 -6.03 -16.35 -24.99
N ASP A 383 -4.71 -16.23 -24.76
CA ASP A 383 -4.05 -16.66 -23.52
C ASP A 383 -3.97 -15.52 -22.48
N VAL A 384 -4.49 -14.33 -22.80
CA VAL A 384 -4.48 -13.16 -21.90
C VAL A 384 -5.81 -13.05 -21.17
N GLY A 385 -5.76 -13.19 -19.85
CA GLY A 385 -6.90 -13.06 -18.93
C GLY A 385 -6.78 -11.88 -17.98
N ILE A 386 -7.67 -11.82 -17.00
CA ILE A 386 -7.66 -10.81 -15.93
C ILE A 386 -7.47 -11.56 -14.60
N TRP A 387 -6.48 -11.15 -13.82
CA TRP A 387 -6.24 -11.71 -12.50
C TRP A 387 -7.34 -11.34 -11.51
N PRO A 388 -8.08 -12.31 -10.96
CA PRO A 388 -9.24 -12.03 -10.11
C PRO A 388 -8.87 -11.50 -8.72
N TYR A 389 -7.64 -11.78 -8.25
CA TYR A 389 -7.20 -11.50 -6.88
C TYR A 389 -7.39 -10.04 -6.44
N PRO A 390 -6.98 -9.00 -7.20
CA PRO A 390 -7.13 -7.61 -6.79
C PRO A 390 -8.58 -7.21 -6.51
N GLU A 391 -9.51 -7.66 -7.34
CA GLU A 391 -10.93 -7.36 -7.20
C GLU A 391 -11.56 -8.12 -6.03
N GLN A 392 -11.21 -9.40 -5.86
CA GLN A 392 -11.65 -10.23 -4.73
C GLN A 392 -11.19 -9.65 -3.40
N GLN A 393 -9.93 -9.24 -3.29
CA GLN A 393 -9.39 -8.61 -2.08
C GLN A 393 -10.05 -7.25 -1.80
N THR A 394 -10.28 -6.44 -2.84
CA THR A 394 -10.97 -5.16 -2.69
C THR A 394 -12.40 -5.36 -2.16
N GLU A 395 -13.13 -6.35 -2.67
CA GLU A 395 -14.46 -6.67 -2.19
C GLU A 395 -14.45 -7.22 -0.76
N ALA A 396 -13.56 -8.15 -0.45
CA ALA A 396 -13.40 -8.69 0.89
C ALA A 396 -13.04 -7.60 1.91
N ALA A 397 -12.18 -6.63 1.53
CA ALA A 397 -11.84 -5.49 2.35
C ALA A 397 -13.05 -4.59 2.65
N GLN A 398 -13.95 -4.40 1.70
CA GLN A 398 -15.20 -3.65 1.91
C GLN A 398 -16.18 -4.39 2.83
N GLN A 399 -16.16 -5.72 2.82
CA GLN A 399 -17.04 -6.59 3.60
C GLN A 399 -16.49 -6.95 4.98
N ARG A 400 -15.32 -6.42 5.37
CA ARG A 400 -14.69 -6.70 6.67
C ARG A 400 -15.66 -6.54 7.85
N GLY A 401 -15.66 -7.52 8.74
CA GLY A 401 -16.39 -7.47 10.00
C GLY A 401 -15.81 -6.45 11.00
N GLU A 402 -16.56 -6.16 12.07
CA GLU A 402 -16.14 -5.20 13.10
C GLU A 402 -14.81 -5.59 13.77
N GLY A 403 -14.57 -6.88 14.02
CA GLY A 403 -13.32 -7.38 14.59
C GLY A 403 -12.10 -7.07 13.73
N GLN A 404 -12.20 -7.29 12.42
CA GLN A 404 -11.13 -7.00 11.46
C GLN A 404 -10.86 -5.49 11.34
N ARG A 405 -11.93 -4.65 11.28
CA ARG A 405 -11.79 -3.19 11.29
C ARG A 405 -11.12 -2.68 12.56
N LYS A 406 -11.47 -3.26 13.72
CA LYS A 406 -10.85 -2.91 15.00
C LYS A 406 -9.34 -3.17 15.01
N ARG A 407 -8.87 -4.21 14.31
CA ARG A 407 -7.43 -4.50 14.20
C ARG A 407 -6.64 -3.45 13.43
N LEU A 408 -7.25 -2.83 12.44
CA LEU A 408 -6.63 -1.74 11.66
C LEU A 408 -6.74 -0.38 12.35
N SER A 409 -7.65 -0.24 13.32
CA SER A 409 -7.92 1.05 13.98
C SER A 409 -6.72 1.65 14.72
N TYR A 410 -5.71 0.83 15.08
CA TYR A 410 -4.50 1.34 15.74
C TYR A 410 -3.67 2.25 14.82
N LEU A 411 -3.75 2.06 13.50
CA LEU A 411 -3.06 2.90 12.52
C LEU A 411 -3.56 4.35 12.56
N GLU A 412 -4.81 4.55 12.94
CA GLU A 412 -5.45 5.87 13.09
C GLU A 412 -5.55 6.35 14.54
N SER A 413 -4.99 5.61 15.49
CA SER A 413 -5.10 5.94 16.90
C SER A 413 -4.46 7.30 17.22
N PRO A 414 -5.17 8.20 17.94
CA PRO A 414 -4.60 9.45 18.43
C PRO A 414 -3.38 9.26 19.34
N LEU A 415 -3.27 8.08 19.98
CA LEU A 415 -2.12 7.73 20.84
C LEU A 415 -0.87 7.43 20.01
N ALA A 416 -1.03 7.05 18.76
CA ALA A 416 0.07 6.90 17.82
C ALA A 416 0.59 8.25 17.25
N ALA A 417 0.01 9.38 17.63
CA ALA A 417 0.52 10.69 17.24
C ALA A 417 1.82 11.01 17.98
N PRO A 418 2.87 11.51 17.31
CA PRO A 418 4.15 11.79 17.93
C PRO A 418 4.07 12.92 18.96
N VAL A 419 4.78 12.77 20.05
CA VAL A 419 4.89 13.77 21.12
C VAL A 419 6.09 14.68 20.87
N PHE A 420 5.88 15.98 21.00
CA PHE A 420 6.98 16.92 21.04
C PHE A 420 7.52 17.02 22.48
N VAL A 421 8.78 16.72 22.65
CA VAL A 421 9.48 16.83 23.94
C VAL A 421 10.41 18.03 23.87
N GLN A 422 10.29 18.96 24.82
CA GLN A 422 11.21 20.08 24.96
C GLN A 422 12.09 19.85 26.19
N TYR A 423 13.41 19.97 26.02
CA TYR A 423 14.33 19.98 27.14
C TYR A 423 14.27 21.32 27.86
N ASP A 424 13.92 21.30 29.14
CA ASP A 424 13.95 22.46 30.02
C ASP A 424 15.32 22.52 30.72
N ALA A 425 16.16 23.43 30.26
CA ALA A 425 17.51 23.61 30.79
C ALA A 425 17.52 24.09 32.26
N ALA A 426 16.45 24.71 32.73
CA ALA A 426 16.36 25.23 34.10
C ALA A 426 16.06 24.11 35.10
N THR A 427 15.27 23.13 34.71
CA THR A 427 14.91 21.97 35.56
C THR A 427 15.71 20.71 35.22
N GLN A 428 16.53 20.73 34.16
CA GLN A 428 17.27 19.60 33.60
C GLN A 428 16.36 18.39 33.29
N GLN A 429 15.09 18.64 32.99
CA GLN A 429 14.09 17.62 32.69
C GLN A 429 13.52 17.81 31.29
N PHE A 430 13.14 16.69 30.67
CA PHE A 430 12.34 16.74 29.46
C PHE A 430 10.89 17.01 29.85
N ARG A 431 10.34 18.11 29.36
CA ARG A 431 8.91 18.40 29.45
C ARG A 431 8.23 17.91 28.18
N THR A 432 7.22 17.08 28.36
CA THR A 432 6.30 16.73 27.30
C THR A 432 5.47 17.96 26.98
N LEU A 433 5.56 18.47 25.76
CA LEU A 433 4.62 19.47 25.28
C LEU A 433 3.32 18.75 24.98
N ASN A 434 2.47 18.60 26.01
CA ASN A 434 1.10 18.19 25.82
C ASN A 434 0.39 19.32 25.06
N PHE A 435 0.14 19.08 23.79
CA PHE A 435 -0.82 19.86 23.05
C PHE A 435 -2.22 19.36 23.40
N ASP A 436 -2.60 19.53 24.64
CA ASP A 436 -4.01 19.48 24.99
C ASP A 436 -4.68 20.64 24.26
N PRO A 437 -5.67 20.40 23.39
CA PRO A 437 -6.30 21.46 22.61
C PRO A 437 -7.07 22.49 23.46
N ILE A 438 -6.96 22.41 24.77
CA ILE A 438 -7.81 23.15 25.70
C ILE A 438 -6.96 23.92 26.74
N ASP A 439 -6.11 24.81 26.28
CA ASP A 439 -5.78 25.99 27.03
C ASP A 439 -6.16 27.23 26.19
N PRO A 440 -7.39 27.73 26.32
CA PRO A 440 -7.88 28.83 25.52
C PRO A 440 -7.17 30.18 25.77
N GLU A 441 -6.42 30.31 26.85
CA GLU A 441 -5.80 31.59 27.22
C GLU A 441 -4.43 31.85 26.56
N ASN A 442 -3.79 30.82 26.01
CA ASN A 442 -2.45 30.94 25.41
C ASN A 442 -2.36 30.62 23.90
N LEU A 443 -3.46 30.39 23.22
CA LEU A 443 -3.49 30.02 21.80
C LEU A 443 -3.71 31.23 20.90
N LYS A 444 -2.66 31.82 20.37
CA LYS A 444 -2.76 32.64 19.17
C LYS A 444 -3.21 31.75 18.02
N VAL A 445 -4.43 32.00 17.52
CA VAL A 445 -5.14 31.21 16.48
C VAL A 445 -4.30 30.98 15.22
N GLU A 446 -3.33 31.81 14.90
CA GLU A 446 -2.40 31.61 13.77
C GLU A 446 -1.42 30.45 13.92
N LYS A 447 -1.06 30.08 15.17
CA LYS A 447 -0.18 28.91 15.39
C LYS A 447 -0.89 27.57 15.30
N LEU A 448 -2.21 27.53 15.42
CA LEU A 448 -3.02 26.32 15.28
C LEU A 448 -3.18 25.87 13.83
N LYS A 449 -3.19 26.78 12.87
CA LYS A 449 -3.33 26.46 11.43
C LYS A 449 -2.11 25.75 10.83
N SER A 450 -0.95 25.80 11.45
CA SER A 450 0.30 25.24 10.92
C SER A 450 0.74 23.91 11.55
N ARG A 451 0.00 23.37 12.53
CA ARG A 451 0.39 22.13 13.21
C ARG A 451 -0.37 20.94 12.61
N LYS A 452 0.23 20.34 11.59
CA LYS A 452 -0.18 19.00 11.15
C LYS A 452 0.05 18.04 12.32
N HIS A 453 -1.01 17.35 12.78
CA HIS A 453 -0.83 16.20 13.65
C HIS A 453 -0.11 15.14 12.83
N VAL A 454 1.12 14.81 13.21
CA VAL A 454 1.83 13.72 12.58
C VAL A 454 1.30 12.43 13.21
N THR A 455 0.49 11.72 12.49
CA THR A 455 -0.09 10.43 12.87
C THR A 455 0.86 9.29 12.48
N TYR A 456 0.58 8.07 12.93
CA TYR A 456 1.25 6.86 12.46
C TYR A 456 1.22 6.78 10.92
N ILE A 457 0.04 6.96 10.33
CA ILE A 457 -0.15 6.93 8.87
C ILE A 457 0.78 7.92 8.17
N SER A 458 0.78 9.21 8.53
CA SER A 458 1.65 10.20 7.86
C SER A 458 3.13 9.92 8.07
N THR A 459 3.50 9.30 9.19
CA THR A 459 4.89 8.85 9.43
C THR A 459 5.26 7.69 8.50
N ARG A 460 4.36 6.69 8.35
CA ARG A 460 4.57 5.57 7.44
C ARG A 460 4.59 6.03 5.98
N ILE A 461 3.72 6.94 5.58
CA ILE A 461 3.76 7.57 4.25
C ILE A 461 5.10 8.29 4.03
N SER A 462 5.60 9.07 4.99
CA SER A 462 6.94 9.69 4.88
C SER A 462 8.05 8.66 4.63
N HIS A 463 7.96 7.48 5.27
CA HIS A 463 8.89 6.37 5.00
C HIS A 463 8.75 5.86 3.57
N LEU A 464 7.53 5.53 3.13
CA LEU A 464 7.24 4.99 1.80
C LEU A 464 7.60 5.95 0.66
N LEU A 465 7.64 7.26 0.93
CA LEU A 465 8.04 8.30 -0.01
C LEU A 465 9.54 8.67 0.06
N GLY A 466 10.33 7.95 0.85
CA GLY A 466 11.78 8.18 0.96
C GLY A 466 12.19 9.33 1.88
N ASP A 467 11.27 10.03 2.56
CA ASP A 467 11.63 11.02 3.60
C ASP A 467 11.99 10.30 4.92
N TYR A 468 13.00 9.46 4.83
CA TYR A 468 13.46 8.62 5.94
C TYR A 468 13.86 9.44 7.17
N GLY A 469 14.41 10.65 6.95
CA GLY A 469 14.82 11.53 8.04
C GLY A 469 13.63 11.98 8.90
N THR A 470 12.53 12.37 8.28
CA THR A 470 11.30 12.74 8.97
C THR A 470 10.61 11.52 9.59
N ALA A 471 10.53 10.41 8.86
CA ALA A 471 9.94 9.17 9.35
C ALA A 471 10.63 8.68 10.63
N ILE A 472 11.97 8.55 10.64
CA ILE A 472 12.75 8.12 11.81
C ILE A 472 12.49 9.04 13.02
N ARG A 473 12.56 10.36 12.84
CA ARG A 473 12.30 11.32 13.94
C ARG A 473 10.90 11.17 14.51
N ASN A 474 9.92 10.95 13.66
CA ASN A 474 8.52 10.80 14.07
C ASN A 474 8.25 9.47 14.76
N TYR A 475 8.80 8.36 14.26
CA TYR A 475 8.74 7.05 14.94
C TYR A 475 9.41 7.11 16.32
N GLN A 476 10.57 7.75 16.44
CA GLN A 476 11.24 7.92 17.74
C GLN A 476 10.37 8.71 18.74
N LYS A 477 9.73 9.81 18.31
CA LYS A 477 8.82 10.57 19.14
C LYS A 477 7.59 9.76 19.55
N MET A 478 7.04 9.00 18.62
CA MET A 478 5.90 8.10 18.84
C MET A 478 6.25 7.06 19.91
N ARG A 479 7.40 6.38 19.79
CA ARG A 479 7.86 5.39 20.77
C ARG A 479 7.97 5.97 22.19
N ILE A 480 8.55 7.15 22.34
CA ILE A 480 8.64 7.82 23.65
C ILE A 480 7.25 8.00 24.27
N ARG A 481 6.28 8.45 23.49
CA ARG A 481 4.90 8.63 23.97
C ARG A 481 4.26 7.32 24.36
N LEU A 482 4.36 6.30 23.52
CA LEU A 482 3.72 5.00 23.74
C LEU A 482 4.30 4.30 24.97
N VAL A 483 5.62 4.38 25.17
CA VAL A 483 6.28 3.88 26.39
C VAL A 483 5.79 4.63 27.64
N LEU A 484 5.67 5.96 27.58
CA LEU A 484 5.13 6.73 28.71
C LEU A 484 3.65 6.39 28.98
N ALA A 485 2.85 6.19 27.96
CA ALA A 485 1.45 5.81 28.09
C ALA A 485 1.30 4.40 28.69
N SER A 486 2.18 3.45 28.37
CA SER A 486 2.12 2.08 28.89
C SER A 486 2.29 1.99 30.42
N HIS A 487 2.94 3.00 31.02
CA HIS A 487 3.10 3.10 32.47
C HIS A 487 1.89 3.76 33.19
N GLN A 488 0.88 4.20 32.44
CA GLN A 488 -0.33 4.79 33.02
C GLN A 488 -1.45 3.75 33.10
N PRO A 489 -2.35 3.81 34.10
CA PRO A 489 -3.54 2.98 34.12
C PRO A 489 -4.41 3.24 32.89
N GLN A 490 -4.62 2.22 32.07
CA GLN A 490 -5.43 2.29 30.85
C GLN A 490 -6.16 0.97 30.62
N PRO A 491 -7.28 0.97 29.87
CA PRO A 491 -7.95 -0.27 29.45
C PRO A 491 -7.00 -1.19 28.69
N ASP A 492 -7.16 -2.52 28.86
CA ASP A 492 -6.28 -3.50 28.22
C ASP A 492 -6.28 -3.41 26.70
N GLU A 493 -7.42 -3.09 26.09
CA GLU A 493 -7.52 -2.88 24.64
C GLU A 493 -6.65 -1.70 24.17
N VAL A 494 -6.67 -0.58 24.89
CA VAL A 494 -5.83 0.59 24.58
C VAL A 494 -4.36 0.26 24.78
N ARG A 495 -4.05 -0.53 25.82
CA ARG A 495 -2.68 -1.00 26.06
C ARG A 495 -2.18 -1.86 24.91
N ALA A 496 -2.97 -2.82 24.43
CA ALA A 496 -2.63 -3.69 23.32
C ALA A 496 -2.33 -2.87 22.03
N VAL A 497 -3.18 -1.90 21.72
CA VAL A 497 -2.97 -0.97 20.60
C VAL A 497 -1.66 -0.19 20.73
N ASN A 498 -1.35 0.31 21.93
CA ASN A 498 -0.12 1.08 22.17
C ASN A 498 1.14 0.21 22.07
N VAL A 499 1.10 -1.03 22.60
CA VAL A 499 2.20 -1.99 22.51
C VAL A 499 2.46 -2.34 21.05
N ARG A 500 1.41 -2.60 20.27
CA ARG A 500 1.54 -2.88 18.82
C ARG A 500 2.15 -1.70 18.06
N ALA A 501 1.65 -0.50 18.26
CA ALA A 501 2.18 0.68 17.58
C ALA A 501 3.64 1.01 17.97
N GLU A 502 4.06 0.69 19.20
CA GLU A 502 5.44 0.85 19.66
C GLU A 502 6.37 -0.18 19.04
N ASP A 503 5.93 -1.43 18.95
CA ASP A 503 6.61 -2.53 18.28
C ASP A 503 6.85 -2.20 16.80
N ASP A 504 5.79 -1.84 16.08
CA ASP A 504 5.87 -1.40 14.68
C ASP A 504 6.85 -0.24 14.50
N ALA A 505 6.74 0.81 15.32
CA ALA A 505 7.62 1.97 15.21
C ALA A 505 9.10 1.63 15.48
N ALA A 506 9.38 0.64 16.35
CA ALA A 506 10.73 0.16 16.61
C ALA A 506 11.32 -0.55 15.39
N TYR A 507 10.55 -1.41 14.76
CA TYR A 507 10.95 -2.12 13.54
C TYR A 507 11.13 -1.16 12.34
N TRP A 508 10.16 -0.25 12.11
CA TRP A 508 10.20 0.70 11.00
C TRP A 508 11.39 1.66 11.05
N ILE A 509 11.91 1.99 12.22
CA ILE A 509 13.16 2.78 12.32
C ILE A 509 14.32 2.02 11.68
N GLY A 510 14.44 0.72 11.95
CA GLY A 510 15.45 -0.15 11.33
C GLY A 510 15.29 -0.22 9.82
N LEU A 511 14.06 -0.44 9.35
CA LEU A 511 13.77 -0.52 7.92
C LEU A 511 14.02 0.80 7.20
N CYS A 512 13.68 1.96 7.79
CA CYS A 512 14.04 3.27 7.25
C CYS A 512 15.58 3.44 7.10
N GLN A 513 16.36 2.91 8.05
CA GLN A 513 17.83 2.97 7.96
C GLN A 513 18.34 2.08 6.81
N LEU A 514 17.76 0.89 6.66
CA LEU A 514 18.08 -0.06 5.59
C LEU A 514 17.74 0.53 4.22
N ASP A 515 16.50 1.02 4.04
CA ASP A 515 16.00 1.56 2.76
C ASP A 515 16.78 2.80 2.29
N ARG A 516 17.32 3.60 3.21
CA ARG A 516 18.21 4.71 2.84
C ARG A 516 19.70 4.33 2.67
N GLY A 517 20.04 3.04 2.76
CA GLY A 517 21.41 2.54 2.63
C GLY A 517 22.32 2.81 3.83
N ASN A 518 21.77 3.15 5.01
CA ASN A 518 22.58 3.32 6.22
C ASN A 518 22.66 2.00 7.01
N PHE A 519 23.38 1.04 6.44
CA PHE A 519 23.46 -0.33 6.93
C PHE A 519 24.01 -0.45 8.37
N PRO A 520 25.05 0.30 8.80
CA PRO A 520 25.51 0.23 10.19
C PRO A 520 24.42 0.62 11.19
N ALA A 521 23.62 1.66 10.87
CA ALA A 521 22.53 2.09 11.73
C ALA A 521 21.33 1.12 11.69
N ALA A 522 21.05 0.50 10.55
CA ALA A 522 20.04 -0.54 10.40
C ALA A 522 20.43 -1.76 11.27
N THR A 523 21.65 -2.27 11.14
CA THR A 523 22.20 -3.37 11.94
C THR A 523 22.07 -3.11 13.43
N SER A 524 22.50 -1.93 13.90
CA SER A 524 22.37 -1.55 15.31
C SER A 524 20.91 -1.51 15.76
N THR A 525 20.01 -0.96 14.94
CA THR A 525 18.58 -0.82 15.30
C THR A 525 17.88 -2.16 15.35
N PHE A 526 18.14 -3.07 14.41
CA PHE A 526 17.56 -4.40 14.40
C PHE A 526 18.07 -5.28 15.55
N ARG A 527 19.36 -5.19 15.91
CA ARG A 527 19.89 -5.85 17.13
C ARG A 527 19.23 -5.32 18.39
N ASP A 528 19.00 -3.99 18.48
CA ASP A 528 18.30 -3.38 19.61
C ASP A 528 16.83 -3.84 19.68
N TYR A 529 16.19 -4.01 18.52
CA TYR A 529 14.84 -4.55 18.41
C TYR A 529 14.78 -5.99 18.96
N LEU A 530 15.62 -6.90 18.45
CA LEU A 530 15.65 -8.30 18.88
C LEU A 530 15.90 -8.41 20.38
N ARG A 531 16.95 -7.74 20.92
CA ARG A 531 17.24 -7.74 22.35
C ARG A 531 16.05 -7.31 23.22
N ARG A 532 15.19 -6.42 22.71
CA ARG A 532 14.04 -5.89 23.46
C ARG A 532 12.79 -6.76 23.36
N TYR A 533 12.57 -7.38 22.21
CA TYR A 533 11.30 -8.01 21.89
C TYR A 533 11.38 -9.53 21.71
N GLU A 534 12.57 -10.12 21.67
CA GLU A 534 12.78 -11.54 21.39
C GLU A 534 12.02 -12.48 22.35
N GLU A 535 11.98 -12.13 23.66
CA GLU A 535 11.23 -12.89 24.65
C GLU A 535 9.72 -12.58 24.67
N ASN A 536 9.26 -11.62 23.86
CA ASN A 536 7.86 -11.25 23.81
C ASN A 536 7.12 -12.07 22.73
N PRO A 537 6.27 -13.04 23.11
CA PRO A 537 5.57 -13.89 22.14
C PRO A 537 4.57 -13.11 21.26
N ASN A 538 4.21 -11.90 21.66
CA ASN A 538 3.31 -11.03 20.90
C ASN A 538 4.07 -10.01 20.01
N ALA A 539 5.39 -10.08 19.96
CA ALA A 539 6.17 -9.21 19.08
C ALA A 539 5.93 -9.58 17.62
N ALA A 540 5.56 -8.57 16.84
CA ALA A 540 5.08 -8.80 15.49
C ALA A 540 6.20 -9.03 14.48
N TRP A 541 7.42 -8.55 14.72
CA TRP A 541 8.45 -8.40 13.70
C TRP A 541 9.71 -9.23 13.95
N THR A 542 9.76 -10.09 14.97
CA THR A 542 10.98 -10.82 15.33
C THR A 542 11.56 -11.62 14.18
N THR A 543 10.75 -12.42 13.48
CA THR A 543 11.17 -13.21 12.32
C THR A 543 11.69 -12.32 11.19
N HIS A 544 10.93 -11.31 10.79
CA HIS A 544 11.35 -10.40 9.72
C HIS A 544 12.55 -9.54 10.12
N CYS A 545 12.65 -9.17 11.39
CA CYS A 545 13.80 -8.44 11.91
C CYS A 545 15.09 -9.24 11.75
N ARG A 546 15.08 -10.56 11.95
CA ARG A 546 16.23 -11.43 11.69
C ARG A 546 16.65 -11.42 10.23
N PHE A 547 15.70 -11.52 9.30
CA PHE A 547 16.00 -11.39 7.86
C PHE A 547 16.59 -10.03 7.49
N MET A 548 16.00 -8.94 7.98
CA MET A 548 16.48 -7.58 7.68
C MET A 548 17.82 -7.29 8.34
N LEU A 549 18.08 -7.85 9.52
CA LEU A 549 19.39 -7.79 10.18
C LEU A 549 20.45 -8.52 9.36
N ALA A 550 20.14 -9.73 8.88
CA ALA A 550 21.06 -10.50 8.05
C ALA A 550 21.41 -9.74 6.75
N ILE A 551 20.43 -9.19 6.06
CA ILE A 551 20.66 -8.35 4.86
C ILE A 551 21.52 -7.13 5.22
N SER A 552 21.25 -6.45 6.35
CA SER A 552 22.03 -5.29 6.78
C SER A 552 23.50 -5.63 7.07
N LEU A 553 23.76 -6.79 7.67
CA LEU A 553 25.11 -7.29 7.95
C LEU A 553 25.92 -7.57 6.68
N ILE A 554 25.25 -8.19 5.70
CA ILE A 554 25.89 -8.48 4.41
C ILE A 554 26.23 -7.19 3.68
N GLU A 555 25.33 -6.23 3.65
CA GLU A 555 25.54 -4.93 2.98
C GLU A 555 26.56 -4.03 3.72
N ASP A 556 26.65 -4.14 5.06
CA ASP A 556 27.56 -3.34 5.87
C ASP A 556 29.00 -3.87 5.84
N THR A 557 29.16 -5.17 6.15
CA THR A 557 30.46 -5.76 6.46
C THR A 557 30.80 -7.00 5.64
N ALA A 558 29.87 -7.49 4.81
CA ALA A 558 29.94 -8.80 4.17
C ALA A 558 30.18 -9.95 5.18
N ASP A 559 29.63 -9.81 6.39
CA ASP A 559 29.69 -10.85 7.43
C ASP A 559 28.63 -11.92 7.19
N TRP A 560 28.94 -12.83 6.27
CA TRP A 560 28.08 -13.95 5.89
C TRP A 560 27.82 -14.89 7.06
N SER A 561 28.83 -15.13 7.92
CA SER A 561 28.71 -16.04 9.05
C SER A 561 27.69 -15.54 10.08
N GLU A 562 27.79 -14.26 10.48
CA GLU A 562 26.82 -13.67 11.41
C GLU A 562 25.43 -13.55 10.76
N ALA A 563 25.34 -13.20 9.49
CA ALA A 563 24.08 -13.14 8.77
C ALA A 563 23.37 -14.50 8.72
N MET A 564 24.11 -15.58 8.45
CA MET A 564 23.61 -16.96 8.44
C MET A 564 23.09 -17.39 9.81
N TYR A 565 23.79 -17.04 10.90
CA TYR A 565 23.35 -17.34 12.25
C TYR A 565 21.91 -16.85 12.53
N PHE A 566 21.55 -15.66 12.10
CA PHE A 566 20.20 -15.12 12.30
C PHE A 566 19.12 -15.82 11.46
N VAL A 567 19.46 -16.38 10.32
CA VAL A 567 18.48 -16.98 9.41
C VAL A 567 18.44 -18.52 9.51
N GLU A 568 19.57 -19.15 9.80
CA GLU A 568 19.68 -20.60 9.93
C GLU A 568 19.46 -21.03 11.38
N ASP A 569 20.30 -20.57 12.31
CA ASP A 569 20.26 -21.06 13.68
C ASP A 569 19.09 -20.49 14.51
N GLU A 570 18.91 -19.15 14.47
CA GLU A 570 17.89 -18.46 15.27
C GLU A 570 16.44 -18.70 14.75
N LEU A 571 16.27 -19.20 13.52
CA LEU A 571 14.97 -19.56 12.95
C LEU A 571 14.76 -21.08 12.81
N ASP A 572 15.68 -21.91 13.30
CA ASP A 572 15.57 -23.37 13.15
C ASP A 572 14.37 -23.95 13.93
N ASP A 573 14.14 -23.44 15.12
CA ASP A 573 13.01 -23.86 15.97
C ASP A 573 11.70 -23.10 15.70
N VAL A 574 11.68 -22.20 14.69
CA VAL A 574 10.49 -21.42 14.34
C VAL A 574 9.71 -22.13 13.24
N ASP A 575 8.45 -22.49 13.54
CA ASP A 575 7.52 -23.07 12.55
C ASP A 575 7.06 -21.99 11.57
N LEU A 576 7.82 -21.83 10.48
CA LEU A 576 7.55 -20.83 9.44
C LEU A 576 6.46 -21.33 8.48
N ALA A 577 5.55 -20.43 8.11
CA ALA A 577 4.61 -20.69 7.03
C ALA A 577 5.32 -20.74 5.66
N GLU A 578 4.80 -21.53 4.73
CA GLU A 578 5.09 -21.32 3.33
C GLU A 578 4.41 -20.00 2.86
N PRO A 579 5.06 -19.15 2.04
CA PRO A 579 6.37 -19.31 1.39
C PRO A 579 7.59 -18.78 2.17
N LEU A 580 7.43 -18.37 3.43
CA LEU A 580 8.54 -17.80 4.22
C LEU A 580 9.62 -18.85 4.52
N ALA A 581 9.22 -20.12 4.72
CA ALA A 581 10.14 -21.25 4.90
C ALA A 581 11.01 -21.46 3.64
N SER A 582 10.41 -21.47 2.46
CA SER A 582 11.12 -21.56 1.18
C SER A 582 12.07 -20.38 0.97
N ARG A 583 11.65 -19.15 1.30
CA ARG A 583 12.51 -17.95 1.24
C ARG A 583 13.72 -18.08 2.17
N ARG A 584 13.56 -18.60 3.37
CA ARG A 584 14.67 -18.91 4.29
C ARG A 584 15.67 -19.87 3.66
N GLN A 585 15.22 -21.00 3.14
CA GLN A 585 16.08 -22.03 2.53
C GLN A 585 16.85 -21.50 1.30
N PHE A 586 16.20 -20.68 0.49
CA PHE A 586 16.85 -19.99 -0.63
C PHE A 586 18.02 -19.11 -0.17
N TRP A 587 17.82 -18.28 0.83
CA TRP A 587 18.87 -17.38 1.34
C TRP A 587 20.01 -18.13 2.01
N ILE A 588 19.72 -19.19 2.78
CA ILE A 588 20.75 -20.08 3.36
C ILE A 588 21.66 -20.63 2.27
N LYS A 589 21.11 -21.24 1.23
CA LYS A 589 21.88 -21.80 0.11
C LYS A 589 22.72 -20.73 -0.57
N ARG A 590 22.14 -19.59 -0.85
CA ARG A 590 22.80 -18.50 -1.56
C ARG A 590 23.95 -17.91 -0.75
N TRP A 591 23.73 -17.61 0.51
CA TRP A 591 24.75 -17.00 1.36
C TRP A 591 25.87 -17.98 1.72
N THR A 592 25.58 -19.26 1.90
CA THR A 592 26.60 -20.31 2.03
C THR A 592 27.51 -20.36 0.79
N ALA A 593 26.93 -20.24 -0.40
CA ALA A 593 27.73 -20.19 -1.63
C ALA A 593 28.59 -18.92 -1.70
N ALA A 594 28.04 -17.76 -1.29
CA ALA A 594 28.74 -16.48 -1.27
C ALA A 594 29.91 -16.49 -0.27
N GLU A 595 29.72 -17.05 0.92
CA GLU A 595 30.77 -17.19 1.93
C GLU A 595 31.94 -18.03 1.42
N LYS A 596 31.65 -19.19 0.80
CA LYS A 596 32.68 -20.05 0.20
C LYS A 596 33.50 -19.34 -0.88
N LEU A 597 32.86 -18.48 -1.69
CA LEU A 597 33.55 -17.68 -2.71
C LEU A 597 34.43 -16.58 -2.09
N SER A 598 34.01 -15.98 -0.98
CA SER A 598 34.75 -14.92 -0.30
C SER A 598 36.03 -15.44 0.40
N GLN A 599 36.09 -16.74 0.72
CA GLN A 599 37.21 -17.43 1.34
C GLN A 599 38.27 -17.94 0.35
N GLN A 600 37.96 -17.93 -0.95
CA GLN A 600 38.86 -18.29 -2.05
C GLN A 600 39.63 -17.10 -2.59
#